data_dbb00e9d1fb9993e4860b5cbd357e2a0
#
_entry.id   dbb00e9d1fb9993e4860b5cbd357e2a0
#
_cell.length_a   1.000
_cell.length_b   1.000
_cell.length_c   1.000
_cell.angle_alpha   90.00
_cell.angle_beta   90.00
_cell.angle_gamma   90.00
#
_symmetry.space_group_name_H-M   'P 1'
#
loop_
_entity.id
_entity.type
_entity.pdbx_description
1 polymer ?
#
loop_
_entity_poly.entity_id
_entity_poly.type
_entity_poly.pdbx_seq_one_letter_code
_entity_poly.pdbx_strand_id
1 'polypeptide(L)'
;SVLKEYMIKGFAMDDERLKQGKTLFGKDYFRELLERVRSIRASERRIWQQITDIFAECSIDYDCNSELTRNFYAMVQNKFHFAITGQTAAEIIYSHADSSKEHMGLVSWKNSPDGRILKSDVTIAKNYLQEKEIRQLERTVSGYFDYIEDLIERENTFTMAQFAASINEFLAFRRYQVLPDHQKGKISKAAAESFARQEYDKFNPHQKIKSDFDKAVEKMLKSADGVK
;
A
#
# COMPACT_ATOMS: atom_id res chain seq x y z
N SER A 1 -22.08 10.74 13.44
CA SER A 1 -22.30 12.16 13.07
C SER A 1 -21.32 12.53 12.00
N VAL A 2 -21.78 13.15 10.93
CA VAL A 2 -21.01 13.63 9.74
C VAL A 2 -19.72 14.36 10.14
N LEU A 3 -19.79 15.18 11.20
CA LEU A 3 -18.63 15.92 11.72
C LEU A 3 -17.53 15.00 12.27
N LYS A 4 -17.91 13.91 12.95
CA LYS A 4 -16.96 12.93 13.50
C LYS A 4 -16.29 12.13 12.38
N GLU A 5 -17.01 11.81 11.33
CA GLU A 5 -16.52 11.15 10.14
C GLU A 5 -15.57 12.04 9.36
N TYR A 6 -15.92 13.31 9.18
CA TYR A 6 -15.05 14.32 8.57
C TYR A 6 -13.73 14.50 9.33
N MET A 7 -13.76 14.54 10.66
CA MET A 7 -12.56 14.69 11.51
C MET A 7 -11.65 13.46 11.48
N ILE A 8 -12.21 12.25 11.31
CA ILE A 8 -11.44 10.99 11.31
C ILE A 8 -10.92 10.65 9.91
N LYS A 9 -11.77 10.79 8.88
CA LYS A 9 -11.48 10.39 7.50
C LYS A 9 -10.98 11.55 6.62
N GLY A 10 -11.17 12.80 7.06
CA GLY A 10 -10.89 14.00 6.27
C GLY A 10 -11.97 14.33 5.24
N PHE A 11 -13.01 13.53 5.15
CA PHE A 11 -14.22 13.74 4.33
C PHE A 11 -15.40 13.03 4.98
N ALA A 12 -16.63 13.44 4.62
CA ALA A 12 -17.87 12.77 5.01
C ALA A 12 -18.67 12.45 3.76
N MET A 13 -19.23 11.24 3.72
CA MET A 13 -20.02 10.74 2.58
C MET A 13 -21.48 10.55 2.99
N ASP A 14 -22.37 10.74 2.04
CA ASP A 14 -23.80 10.48 2.20
C ASP A 14 -24.12 9.05 1.73
N ASP A 15 -24.10 8.11 2.68
CA ASP A 15 -24.33 6.68 2.43
C ASP A 15 -25.70 6.39 1.81
N GLU A 16 -26.71 7.22 2.10
CA GLU A 16 -28.04 7.05 1.53
C GLU A 16 -28.09 7.43 0.04
N ARG A 17 -27.32 8.45 -0.36
CA ARG A 17 -27.17 8.82 -1.78
C ARG A 17 -26.43 7.75 -2.58
N LEU A 18 -25.46 7.08 -1.98
CA LEU A 18 -24.74 5.97 -2.61
C LEU A 18 -25.64 4.75 -2.83
N LYS A 19 -26.48 4.41 -1.85
CA LYS A 19 -27.43 3.28 -1.94
C LYS A 19 -28.55 3.50 -2.93
N GLN A 20 -28.89 4.74 -3.25
CA GLN A 20 -29.96 5.08 -4.18
C GLN A 20 -29.60 4.96 -5.66
N GLY A 21 -28.45 4.44 -6.03
CA GLY A 21 -27.84 4.04 -7.34
C GLY A 21 -28.58 4.22 -8.66
N LYS A 22 -29.74 4.85 -8.68
CA LYS A 22 -30.60 5.10 -9.86
C LYS A 22 -30.77 6.57 -10.23
N THR A 23 -30.13 7.51 -9.53
CA THR A 23 -30.24 8.94 -9.84
C THR A 23 -28.97 9.47 -10.49
N LEU A 24 -29.12 10.41 -11.42
CA LEU A 24 -28.04 11.16 -12.09
C LEU A 24 -26.95 11.69 -11.11
N PHE A 25 -27.31 11.90 -9.85
CA PHE A 25 -26.42 12.37 -8.79
C PHE A 25 -25.44 11.31 -8.26
N GLY A 26 -25.72 10.01 -8.38
CA GLY A 26 -24.84 8.94 -7.93
C GLY A 26 -23.54 8.88 -8.74
N LYS A 27 -23.60 9.14 -10.04
CA LYS A 27 -22.41 9.17 -10.91
C LYS A 27 -21.50 10.37 -10.63
N ASP A 28 -22.08 11.54 -10.38
CA ASP A 28 -21.30 12.75 -10.07
C ASP A 28 -20.61 12.65 -8.70
N TYR A 29 -21.28 12.06 -7.72
CA TYR A 29 -20.70 11.84 -6.40
C TYR A 29 -19.53 10.85 -6.42
N PHE A 30 -19.68 9.78 -7.20
CA PHE A 30 -18.62 8.80 -7.39
C PHE A 30 -17.41 9.40 -8.13
N ARG A 31 -17.66 10.22 -9.15
CA ARG A 31 -16.62 10.98 -9.85
C ARG A 31 -15.89 11.92 -8.89
N GLU A 32 -16.59 12.64 -8.01
CA GLU A 32 -16.00 13.51 -7.00
C GLU A 32 -15.13 12.71 -6.01
N LEU A 33 -15.57 11.50 -5.60
CA LEU A 33 -14.78 10.59 -4.77
C LEU A 33 -13.47 10.21 -5.47
N LEU A 34 -13.54 9.79 -6.73
CA LEU A 34 -12.36 9.42 -7.51
C LEU A 34 -11.40 10.58 -7.76
N GLU A 35 -11.89 11.79 -8.00
CA GLU A 35 -11.07 12.98 -8.12
C GLU A 35 -10.34 13.33 -6.81
N ARG A 36 -11.02 13.18 -5.67
CA ARG A 36 -10.40 13.34 -4.34
C ARG A 36 -9.36 12.27 -4.06
N VAL A 37 -9.64 11.03 -4.42
CA VAL A 37 -8.70 9.91 -4.35
C VAL A 37 -7.44 10.21 -5.18
N ARG A 38 -7.58 10.73 -6.39
CA ARG A 38 -6.47 11.15 -7.24
C ARG A 38 -5.64 12.28 -6.64
N SER A 39 -6.26 13.20 -5.91
CA SER A 39 -5.56 14.36 -5.30
C SER A 39 -4.70 14.00 -4.09
N ILE A 40 -4.96 12.84 -3.43
CA ILE A 40 -4.30 12.43 -2.18
C ILE A 40 -3.11 11.47 -2.43
N ARG A 41 -2.44 11.53 -3.55
CA ARG A 41 -1.36 10.62 -4.00
C ARG A 41 -0.10 10.52 -3.11
N ALA A 42 -0.19 10.73 -1.79
CA ALA A 42 0.99 10.98 -0.96
C ALA A 42 1.60 9.76 -0.23
N SER A 43 0.97 8.56 -0.18
CA SER A 43 1.61 7.38 0.40
C SER A 43 0.94 6.07 -0.02
N GLU A 44 1.73 4.99 -0.14
CA GLU A 44 1.24 3.64 -0.49
C GLU A 44 0.13 3.13 0.44
N ARG A 45 0.26 3.36 1.74
CA ARG A 45 -0.80 2.97 2.70
C ARG A 45 -2.14 3.62 2.35
N ARG A 46 -2.12 4.86 1.86
CA ARG A 46 -3.32 5.57 1.41
C ARG A 46 -3.87 5.00 0.12
N ILE A 47 -3.00 4.59 -0.81
CA ILE A 47 -3.41 3.96 -2.07
C ILE A 47 -4.16 2.66 -1.80
N TRP A 48 -3.62 1.79 -0.96
CA TRP A 48 -4.29 0.54 -0.59
C TRP A 48 -5.60 0.80 0.17
N GLN A 49 -5.63 1.77 1.04
CA GLN A 49 -6.85 2.16 1.75
C GLN A 49 -7.90 2.70 0.77
N GLN A 50 -7.51 3.47 -0.22
CA GLN A 50 -8.41 3.99 -1.25
C GLN A 50 -9.00 2.89 -2.14
N ILE A 51 -8.18 1.90 -2.55
CA ILE A 51 -8.68 0.71 -3.25
C ILE A 51 -9.76 0.04 -2.39
N THR A 52 -9.50 -0.14 -1.10
CA THR A 52 -10.44 -0.77 -0.19
C THR A 52 -11.72 0.05 0.00
N ASP A 53 -11.60 1.36 0.08
CA ASP A 53 -12.75 2.26 0.21
C ASP A 53 -13.62 2.22 -1.06
N ILE A 54 -13.02 2.22 -2.26
CA ILE A 54 -13.74 2.06 -3.53
C ILE A 54 -14.50 0.73 -3.56
N PHE A 55 -13.87 -0.37 -3.16
CA PHE A 55 -14.53 -1.67 -3.12
C PHE A 55 -15.68 -1.71 -2.12
N ALA A 56 -15.50 -1.09 -0.95
CA ALA A 56 -16.55 -1.01 0.06
C ALA A 56 -17.77 -0.22 -0.44
N GLU A 57 -17.52 0.88 -1.14
CA GLU A 57 -18.59 1.77 -1.60
C GLU A 57 -19.29 1.27 -2.88
N CYS A 58 -18.58 0.52 -3.73
CA CYS A 58 -19.08 0.10 -5.04
C CYS A 58 -19.58 -1.36 -5.08
N SER A 59 -19.30 -2.17 -4.03
CA SER A 59 -19.74 -3.57 -4.01
C SER A 59 -21.11 -3.71 -3.36
N ILE A 60 -22.03 -4.40 -4.06
CA ILE A 60 -23.38 -4.67 -3.56
C ILE A 60 -23.41 -5.75 -2.46
N ASP A 61 -22.38 -6.57 -2.38
CA ASP A 61 -22.19 -7.69 -1.46
C ASP A 61 -21.07 -7.45 -0.43
N TYR A 62 -20.70 -6.18 -0.21
CA TYR A 62 -19.67 -5.83 0.74
C TYR A 62 -20.12 -6.07 2.19
N ASP A 63 -19.36 -6.87 2.92
CA ASP A 63 -19.46 -7.04 4.36
C ASP A 63 -18.08 -6.94 4.99
N CYS A 64 -17.83 -5.86 5.75
CA CYS A 64 -16.53 -5.60 6.39
C CYS A 64 -16.10 -6.69 7.39
N ASN A 65 -17.04 -7.48 7.91
CA ASN A 65 -16.77 -8.55 8.86
C ASN A 65 -16.56 -9.91 8.19
N SER A 66 -16.86 -10.03 6.91
CA SER A 66 -16.71 -11.29 6.20
C SER A 66 -15.25 -11.71 6.06
N GLU A 67 -15.00 -13.01 6.09
CA GLU A 67 -13.67 -13.55 5.79
C GLU A 67 -13.24 -13.24 4.35
N LEU A 68 -14.20 -13.20 3.44
CA LEU A 68 -13.99 -12.84 2.04
C LEU A 68 -13.36 -11.44 1.94
N THR A 69 -13.93 -10.43 2.58
CA THR A 69 -13.44 -9.04 2.55
C THR A 69 -12.04 -8.92 3.17
N ARG A 70 -11.81 -9.58 4.32
CA ARG A 70 -10.48 -9.57 4.97
C ARG A 70 -9.39 -10.22 4.10
N ASN A 71 -9.71 -11.36 3.47
CA ASN A 71 -8.80 -12.06 2.57
C ASN A 71 -8.58 -11.29 1.26
N PHE A 72 -9.60 -10.58 0.78
CA PHE A 72 -9.57 -9.80 -0.44
C PHE A 72 -8.46 -8.73 -0.40
N TYR A 73 -8.35 -7.97 0.67
CA TYR A 73 -7.32 -6.94 0.80
C TYR A 73 -5.89 -7.50 0.74
N ALA A 74 -5.66 -8.62 1.45
CA ALA A 74 -4.37 -9.28 1.40
C ALA A 74 -4.07 -9.84 -0.01
N MET A 75 -5.10 -10.36 -0.68
CA MET A 75 -5.00 -10.85 -2.05
C MET A 75 -4.64 -9.73 -3.03
N VAL A 76 -5.34 -8.60 -2.99
CA VAL A 76 -5.07 -7.45 -3.86
C VAL A 76 -3.63 -7.00 -3.71
N GLN A 77 -3.18 -6.76 -2.49
CA GLN A 77 -1.82 -6.34 -2.22
C GLN A 77 -0.79 -7.35 -2.74
N ASN A 78 -1.02 -8.64 -2.51
CA ASN A 78 -0.12 -9.68 -2.98
C ASN A 78 -0.06 -9.77 -4.51
N LYS A 79 -1.19 -9.62 -5.22
CA LYS A 79 -1.23 -9.62 -6.68
C LYS A 79 -0.39 -8.49 -7.29
N PHE A 80 -0.50 -7.28 -6.76
CA PHE A 80 0.31 -6.16 -7.25
C PHE A 80 1.80 -6.33 -6.91
N HIS A 81 2.16 -6.77 -5.71
CA HIS A 81 3.56 -7.07 -5.39
C HIS A 81 4.10 -8.16 -6.30
N PHE A 82 3.37 -9.25 -6.48
CA PHE A 82 3.77 -10.37 -7.33
C PHE A 82 3.93 -9.94 -8.80
N ALA A 83 3.03 -9.12 -9.31
CA ALA A 83 3.11 -8.60 -10.67
C ALA A 83 4.41 -7.80 -10.93
N ILE A 84 4.91 -7.07 -9.93
CA ILE A 84 6.10 -6.22 -10.06
C ILE A 84 7.39 -6.99 -9.77
N THR A 85 7.39 -7.85 -8.74
CA THR A 85 8.62 -8.46 -8.20
C THR A 85 8.70 -9.97 -8.43
N GLY A 86 7.61 -10.62 -8.84
CA GLY A 86 7.49 -12.08 -8.85
C GLY A 86 7.34 -12.70 -7.46
N GLN A 87 7.16 -11.89 -6.41
CA GLN A 87 7.07 -12.32 -5.02
C GLN A 87 5.84 -11.70 -4.33
N THR A 88 5.23 -12.43 -3.40
CA THR A 88 4.22 -11.88 -2.49
C THR A 88 4.87 -10.99 -1.43
N ALA A 89 4.10 -10.16 -0.75
CA ALA A 89 4.60 -9.30 0.32
C ALA A 89 5.38 -10.07 1.40
N ALA A 90 4.89 -11.25 1.78
CA ALA A 90 5.57 -12.12 2.75
C ALA A 90 6.90 -12.67 2.22
N GLU A 91 6.94 -13.06 0.96
CA GLU A 91 8.17 -13.56 0.31
C GLU A 91 9.22 -12.47 0.17
N ILE A 92 8.82 -11.24 -0.16
CA ILE A 92 9.72 -10.07 -0.20
C ILE A 92 10.38 -9.86 1.17
N ILE A 93 9.59 -9.79 2.23
CA ILE A 93 10.10 -9.61 3.59
C ILE A 93 11.07 -10.75 3.94
N TYR A 94 10.66 -12.00 3.73
CA TYR A 94 11.45 -13.17 4.12
C TYR A 94 12.77 -13.29 3.36
N SER A 95 12.81 -12.93 2.08
CA SER A 95 13.99 -13.04 1.22
C SER A 95 15.01 -11.89 1.39
N HIS A 96 14.56 -10.73 1.88
CA HIS A 96 15.41 -9.55 1.97
C HIS A 96 15.84 -9.18 3.40
N ALA A 97 15.03 -9.52 4.41
CA ALA A 97 15.37 -9.24 5.81
C ALA A 97 16.61 -10.02 6.24
N ASP A 98 17.70 -9.31 6.52
CA ASP A 98 19.01 -9.93 6.84
C ASP A 98 19.80 -8.99 7.75
N SER A 99 20.01 -9.41 8.99
CA SER A 99 20.73 -8.64 10.01
C SER A 99 22.18 -8.33 9.66
N SER A 100 22.78 -9.08 8.74
CA SER A 100 24.17 -8.88 8.29
C SER A 100 24.28 -7.79 7.20
N LYS A 101 23.18 -7.43 6.55
CA LYS A 101 23.17 -6.41 5.50
C LYS A 101 23.07 -5.00 6.10
N GLU A 102 23.57 -4.05 5.33
CA GLU A 102 23.37 -2.64 5.62
C GLU A 102 21.87 -2.35 5.68
N HIS A 103 21.46 -1.60 6.72
CA HIS A 103 20.06 -1.29 7.01
C HIS A 103 19.14 -2.53 7.05
N MET A 104 19.70 -3.71 7.38
CA MET A 104 18.94 -4.96 7.45
C MET A 104 18.27 -5.36 6.11
N GLY A 105 18.82 -4.89 4.99
CA GLY A 105 18.28 -5.07 3.64
C GLY A 105 17.13 -4.13 3.27
N LEU A 106 16.75 -3.20 4.15
CA LEU A 106 15.76 -2.18 3.85
C LEU A 106 16.34 -1.11 2.92
N VAL A 107 15.54 -0.68 1.96
CA VAL A 107 15.84 0.45 1.06
C VAL A 107 15.25 1.75 1.62
N SER A 108 14.13 1.65 2.33
CA SER A 108 13.49 2.79 3.00
C SER A 108 12.87 2.38 4.33
N TRP A 109 12.71 3.33 5.25
CA TRP A 109 12.03 3.16 6.54
C TRP A 109 11.51 4.50 7.02
N LYS A 110 10.69 4.51 8.09
CA LYS A 110 9.99 5.71 8.56
C LYS A 110 10.92 6.93 8.77
N ASN A 111 12.12 6.70 9.28
CA ASN A 111 13.08 7.76 9.60
C ASN A 111 14.29 7.75 8.65
N SER A 112 14.17 7.16 7.45
CA SER A 112 15.21 7.13 6.42
C SER A 112 15.60 8.55 5.96
N PRO A 113 16.85 8.79 5.55
CA PRO A 113 17.98 7.83 5.49
C PRO A 113 18.75 7.70 6.81
N ASP A 114 18.80 8.73 7.66
CA ASP A 114 19.74 8.84 8.79
C ASP A 114 19.13 8.41 10.13
N GLY A 115 17.83 8.18 10.18
CA GLY A 115 17.12 7.84 11.41
C GLY A 115 17.07 6.35 11.68
N ARG A 116 16.77 6.00 12.92
CA ARG A 116 16.68 4.61 13.38
C ARG A 116 15.62 3.80 12.64
N ILE A 117 15.96 2.58 12.25
CA ILE A 117 15.01 1.56 11.80
C ILE A 117 14.23 1.06 13.02
N LEU A 118 12.91 1.01 12.90
CA LEU A 118 12.02 0.55 13.95
C LEU A 118 11.57 -0.89 13.67
N LYS A 119 11.20 -1.61 14.74
CA LYS A 119 10.66 -2.99 14.62
C LYS A 119 9.38 -3.07 13.77
N SER A 120 8.65 -1.96 13.64
CA SER A 120 7.50 -1.84 12.72
C SER A 120 7.91 -1.73 11.26
N ASP A 121 9.09 -1.20 10.94
CA ASP A 121 9.53 -0.97 9.58
C ASP A 121 9.87 -2.28 8.86
N VAL A 122 10.42 -3.25 9.60
CA VAL A 122 10.92 -4.53 9.06
C VAL A 122 9.80 -5.49 8.62
N THR A 123 8.55 -5.21 8.97
CA THR A 123 7.38 -6.00 8.58
C THR A 123 6.61 -5.40 7.39
N ILE A 124 7.16 -4.38 6.75
CA ILE A 124 6.55 -3.69 5.60
C ILE A 124 7.31 -4.06 4.33
N ALA A 125 6.70 -4.83 3.44
CA ALA A 125 7.32 -5.33 2.21
C ALA A 125 7.88 -4.21 1.33
N LYS A 126 7.17 -3.08 1.20
CA LYS A 126 7.61 -1.92 0.42
C LYS A 126 8.98 -1.40 0.85
N ASN A 127 9.30 -1.49 2.12
CA ASN A 127 10.55 -0.97 2.65
C ASN A 127 11.79 -1.70 2.09
N TYR A 128 11.60 -2.88 1.51
CA TYR A 128 12.64 -3.69 0.85
C TYR A 128 12.71 -3.49 -0.65
N LEU A 129 11.71 -2.83 -1.26
CA LEU A 129 11.64 -2.62 -2.71
C LEU A 129 12.65 -1.56 -3.17
N GLN A 130 13.24 -1.81 -4.35
CA GLN A 130 14.09 -0.83 -5.02
C GLN A 130 13.24 0.34 -5.55
N GLU A 131 13.85 1.49 -5.71
CA GLU A 131 13.14 2.70 -6.20
C GLU A 131 12.41 2.46 -7.53
N LYS A 132 13.01 1.68 -8.43
CA LYS A 132 12.39 1.31 -9.71
C LYS A 132 11.10 0.50 -9.49
N GLU A 133 11.11 -0.44 -8.56
CA GLU A 133 9.96 -1.29 -8.24
C GLU A 133 8.86 -0.47 -7.57
N ILE A 134 9.22 0.44 -6.66
CA ILE A 134 8.28 1.37 -6.02
C ILE A 134 7.56 2.21 -7.09
N ARG A 135 8.32 2.85 -7.99
CA ARG A 135 7.73 3.65 -9.08
C ARG A 135 6.85 2.82 -10.01
N GLN A 136 7.24 1.57 -10.28
CA GLN A 136 6.45 0.66 -11.11
C GLN A 136 5.15 0.25 -10.40
N LEU A 137 5.21 -0.04 -9.10
CA LEU A 137 4.05 -0.35 -8.27
C LEU A 137 3.06 0.84 -8.26
N GLU A 138 3.54 2.04 -7.95
CA GLU A 138 2.73 3.26 -7.92
C GLU A 138 2.04 3.53 -9.27
N ARG A 139 2.78 3.40 -10.38
CA ARG A 139 2.23 3.57 -11.72
C ARG A 139 1.20 2.51 -12.07
N THR A 140 1.43 1.26 -11.66
CA THR A 140 0.52 0.15 -11.94
C THR A 140 -0.77 0.30 -11.16
N VAL A 141 -0.68 0.65 -9.88
CA VAL A 141 -1.84 0.89 -9.04
C VAL A 141 -2.64 2.11 -9.52
N SER A 142 -1.97 3.22 -9.89
CA SER A 142 -2.66 4.38 -10.48
C SER A 142 -3.40 4.02 -11.77
N GLY A 143 -2.77 3.22 -12.64
CA GLY A 143 -3.44 2.75 -13.86
C GLY A 143 -4.63 1.81 -13.60
N TYR A 144 -4.59 1.05 -12.50
CA TYR A 144 -5.72 0.25 -12.09
C TYR A 144 -6.90 1.14 -11.62
N PHE A 145 -6.63 2.25 -10.95
CA PHE A 145 -7.69 3.21 -10.61
C PHE A 145 -8.39 3.75 -11.86
N ASP A 146 -7.63 4.18 -12.86
CA ASP A 146 -8.20 4.68 -14.11
C ASP A 146 -9.05 3.59 -14.81
N TYR A 147 -8.61 2.33 -14.78
CA TYR A 147 -9.34 1.20 -15.33
C TYR A 147 -10.64 0.88 -14.59
N ILE A 148 -10.62 0.90 -13.25
CA ILE A 148 -11.80 0.66 -12.42
C ILE A 148 -12.82 1.78 -12.58
N GLU A 149 -12.36 3.03 -12.68
CA GLU A 149 -13.24 4.19 -12.91
C GLU A 149 -14.06 4.01 -14.18
N ASP A 150 -13.40 3.65 -15.29
CA ASP A 150 -14.05 3.40 -16.57
C ASP A 150 -15.06 2.23 -16.50
N LEU A 151 -14.73 1.17 -15.75
CA LEU A 151 -15.66 0.06 -15.54
C LEU A 151 -16.91 0.50 -14.75
N ILE A 152 -16.72 1.25 -13.68
CA ILE A 152 -17.83 1.69 -12.80
C ILE A 152 -18.72 2.70 -13.52
N GLU A 153 -18.14 3.56 -14.37
CA GLU A 153 -18.94 4.48 -15.18
C GLU A 153 -19.87 3.75 -16.17
N ARG A 154 -19.44 2.56 -16.64
CA ARG A 154 -20.22 1.73 -17.58
C ARG A 154 -21.17 0.75 -16.90
N GLU A 155 -20.73 0.14 -15.82
CA GLU A 155 -21.48 -0.85 -15.06
C GLU A 155 -21.90 -0.28 -13.72
N ASN A 156 -23.19 -0.22 -13.43
CA ASN A 156 -23.73 0.49 -12.27
C ASN A 156 -23.61 -0.27 -10.95
N THR A 157 -23.19 -1.55 -10.96
CA THR A 157 -23.10 -2.41 -9.77
C THR A 157 -21.99 -3.45 -9.91
N PHE A 158 -21.19 -3.63 -8.88
CA PHE A 158 -20.15 -4.65 -8.82
C PHE A 158 -20.34 -5.56 -7.61
N THR A 159 -19.89 -6.80 -7.73
CA THR A 159 -19.65 -7.71 -6.60
C THR A 159 -18.16 -7.73 -6.24
N MET A 160 -17.84 -8.15 -5.02
CA MET A 160 -16.45 -8.37 -4.61
C MET A 160 -15.72 -9.36 -5.53
N ALA A 161 -16.44 -10.37 -6.05
CA ALA A 161 -15.89 -11.32 -7.01
C ALA A 161 -15.54 -10.68 -8.35
N GLN A 162 -16.38 -9.77 -8.87
CA GLN A 162 -16.11 -9.02 -10.11
C GLN A 162 -14.91 -8.10 -9.94
N PHE A 163 -14.76 -7.44 -8.80
CA PHE A 163 -13.55 -6.66 -8.52
C PHE A 163 -12.29 -7.52 -8.47
N ALA A 164 -12.36 -8.71 -7.85
CA ALA A 164 -11.22 -9.64 -7.86
C ALA A 164 -10.84 -10.06 -9.28
N ALA A 165 -11.83 -10.32 -10.14
CA ALA A 165 -11.61 -10.66 -11.55
C ALA A 165 -11.01 -9.47 -12.32
N SER A 166 -11.48 -8.25 -12.12
CA SER A 166 -10.98 -7.05 -12.80
C SER A 166 -9.50 -6.76 -12.54
N ILE A 167 -8.99 -7.11 -11.34
CA ILE A 167 -7.55 -7.02 -11.03
C ILE A 167 -6.75 -7.98 -11.91
N ASN A 168 -7.23 -9.22 -12.06
CA ASN A 168 -6.57 -10.21 -12.89
C ASN A 168 -6.56 -9.79 -14.37
N GLU A 169 -7.68 -9.29 -14.87
CA GLU A 169 -7.83 -8.78 -16.24
C GLU A 169 -6.91 -7.61 -16.50
N PHE A 170 -6.88 -6.64 -15.60
CA PHE A 170 -5.99 -5.48 -15.71
C PHE A 170 -4.52 -5.87 -15.72
N LEU A 171 -4.08 -6.72 -14.79
CA LEU A 171 -2.70 -7.15 -14.73
C LEU A 171 -2.30 -7.98 -15.97
N ALA A 172 -3.19 -8.87 -16.44
CA ALA A 172 -2.98 -9.64 -17.66
C ALA A 172 -2.94 -8.75 -18.91
N PHE A 173 -3.84 -7.75 -19.03
CA PHE A 173 -3.82 -6.77 -20.11
C PHE A 173 -2.48 -5.99 -20.14
N ARG A 174 -1.94 -5.64 -18.97
CA ARG A 174 -0.63 -5.01 -18.83
C ARG A 174 0.54 -5.98 -19.02
N ARG A 175 0.27 -7.25 -19.32
CA ARG A 175 1.26 -8.34 -19.53
C ARG A 175 2.11 -8.65 -18.31
N TYR A 176 1.57 -8.43 -17.11
CA TYR A 176 2.17 -8.89 -15.87
C TYR A 176 1.82 -10.36 -15.61
N GLN A 177 2.70 -11.02 -14.85
CA GLN A 177 2.33 -12.31 -14.26
C GLN A 177 1.29 -12.10 -13.17
N VAL A 178 0.20 -12.86 -13.24
CA VAL A 178 -0.90 -12.79 -12.28
C VAL A 178 -0.76 -13.93 -11.28
N LEU A 179 -0.73 -13.60 -9.98
CA LEU A 179 -0.78 -14.58 -8.91
C LEU A 179 -2.16 -15.27 -8.93
N PRO A 180 -2.25 -16.61 -9.07
CA PRO A 180 -3.52 -17.31 -9.04
C PRO A 180 -4.28 -17.10 -7.72
N ASP A 181 -5.61 -17.03 -7.77
CA ASP A 181 -6.46 -16.68 -6.63
C ASP A 181 -6.32 -17.62 -5.42
N HIS A 182 -6.03 -18.89 -5.68
CA HIS A 182 -5.82 -19.92 -4.67
C HIS A 182 -4.40 -19.98 -4.12
N GLN A 183 -3.44 -19.20 -4.69
CA GLN A 183 -2.05 -19.18 -4.23
C GLN A 183 -1.82 -18.00 -3.30
N LYS A 184 -1.42 -18.31 -2.07
CA LYS A 184 -1.06 -17.32 -1.03
C LYS A 184 0.44 -17.05 -0.95
N GLY A 185 1.24 -17.53 -1.92
CA GLY A 185 2.70 -17.56 -1.84
C GLY A 185 3.23 -18.78 -1.06
N LYS A 186 4.55 -18.95 -1.07
CA LYS A 186 5.24 -20.08 -0.37
C LYS A 186 5.47 -19.79 1.12
N ILE A 187 5.46 -18.53 1.50
CA ILE A 187 5.73 -18.06 2.86
C ILE A 187 4.48 -17.40 3.44
N SER A 188 4.08 -17.81 4.64
CA SER A 188 2.98 -17.15 5.33
C SER A 188 3.39 -15.78 5.89
N LYS A 189 2.43 -14.86 6.01
CA LYS A 189 2.68 -13.54 6.62
C LYS A 189 3.26 -13.67 8.02
N ALA A 190 2.71 -14.55 8.85
CA ALA A 190 3.20 -14.77 10.21
C ALA A 190 4.65 -15.26 10.26
N ALA A 191 5.03 -16.19 9.36
CA ALA A 191 6.41 -16.68 9.26
C ALA A 191 7.37 -15.57 8.82
N ALA A 192 7.01 -14.79 7.81
CA ALA A 192 7.81 -13.67 7.32
C ALA A 192 8.01 -12.58 8.38
N GLU A 193 6.95 -12.17 9.06
CA GLU A 193 7.03 -11.18 10.13
C GLU A 193 7.84 -11.67 11.34
N SER A 194 7.67 -12.93 11.73
CA SER A 194 8.44 -13.54 12.81
C SER A 194 9.95 -13.55 12.47
N PHE A 195 10.29 -13.99 11.26
CA PHE A 195 11.66 -14.00 10.78
C PHE A 195 12.28 -12.59 10.75
N ALA A 196 11.57 -11.62 10.15
CA ALA A 196 12.08 -10.25 10.07
C ALA A 196 12.30 -9.61 11.46
N ARG A 197 11.42 -9.92 12.43
CA ARG A 197 11.59 -9.46 13.81
C ARG A 197 12.79 -10.11 14.51
N GLN A 198 13.05 -11.39 14.25
CA GLN A 198 14.25 -12.07 14.78
C GLN A 198 15.52 -11.47 14.19
N GLU A 199 15.55 -11.20 12.89
CA GLU A 199 16.66 -10.51 12.24
C GLU A 199 16.83 -9.08 12.79
N TYR A 200 15.75 -8.37 13.05
CA TYR A 200 15.80 -7.06 13.68
C TYR A 200 16.37 -7.10 15.09
N ASP A 201 16.01 -8.08 15.91
CA ASP A 201 16.49 -8.19 17.28
C ASP A 201 18.02 -8.46 17.33
N LYS A 202 18.59 -9.11 16.30
CA LYS A 202 20.05 -9.25 16.10
C LYS A 202 20.70 -7.94 15.62
N PHE A 203 20.04 -7.23 14.70
CA PHE A 203 20.54 -6.01 14.08
C PHE A 203 20.49 -4.80 15.02
N ASN A 204 19.42 -4.67 15.79
CA ASN A 204 19.10 -3.49 16.59
C ASN A 204 20.20 -3.03 17.57
N PRO A 205 20.95 -3.93 18.28
CA PRO A 205 22.04 -3.52 19.16
C PRO A 205 23.20 -2.85 18.42
N HIS A 206 23.35 -3.11 17.12
CA HIS A 206 24.47 -2.66 16.29
C HIS A 206 24.11 -1.50 15.35
N GLN A 207 22.87 -1.00 15.41
CA GLN A 207 22.45 0.13 14.59
C GLN A 207 23.30 1.37 14.87
N LYS A 208 23.95 1.90 13.83
CA LYS A 208 24.59 3.21 13.90
C LYS A 208 23.49 4.28 13.92
N ILE A 209 23.33 4.94 15.05
CA ILE A 209 22.35 6.01 15.22
C ILE A 209 23.10 7.32 15.22
N LYS A 210 22.79 8.20 14.26
CA LYS A 210 23.21 9.60 14.34
C LYS A 210 22.27 10.34 15.29
N SER A 211 22.81 10.80 16.41
CA SER A 211 22.07 11.63 17.35
C SER A 211 21.80 13.03 16.73
N ASP A 212 20.84 13.76 17.29
CA ASP A 212 20.61 15.15 16.85
C ASP A 212 21.84 16.04 17.13
N PHE A 213 22.64 15.69 18.13
CA PHE A 213 23.92 16.31 18.39
C PHE A 213 24.92 16.05 17.27
N ASP A 214 25.06 14.80 16.78
CA ASP A 214 25.96 14.48 15.67
C ASP A 214 25.58 15.24 14.41
N LYS A 215 24.26 15.33 14.12
CA LYS A 215 23.75 16.12 12.99
C LYS A 215 24.05 17.60 13.13
N ALA A 216 23.96 18.15 14.34
CA ALA A 216 24.28 19.56 14.60
C ALA A 216 25.77 19.82 14.40
N VAL A 217 26.64 18.94 14.88
CA VAL A 217 28.10 19.00 14.69
C VAL A 217 28.48 18.90 13.21
N GLU A 218 27.92 17.93 12.46
CA GLU A 218 28.15 17.81 11.01
C GLU A 218 27.72 19.08 10.24
N LYS A 219 26.60 19.71 10.64
CA LYS A 219 26.13 20.95 10.04
C LYS A 219 27.08 22.12 10.33
N MET A 220 27.61 22.22 11.55
CA MET A 220 28.58 23.24 11.92
C MET A 220 29.91 23.06 11.16
N LEU A 221 30.39 21.83 11.03
CA LEU A 221 31.62 21.55 10.28
C LEU A 221 31.47 21.89 8.80
N LYS A 222 30.37 21.50 8.16
CA LYS A 222 30.09 21.88 6.74
C LYS A 222 29.96 23.39 6.52
N SER A 223 29.45 24.12 7.49
CA SER A 223 29.39 25.60 7.41
C SER A 223 30.75 26.25 7.62
N ALA A 224 31.68 25.63 8.35
CA ALA A 224 33.04 26.13 8.55
C ALA A 224 33.94 25.86 7.32
N ASP A 225 33.73 24.75 6.60
CA ASP A 225 34.48 24.42 5.37
C ASP A 225 34.02 25.21 4.13
N GLY A 226 32.81 25.79 4.16
CA GLY A 226 32.23 26.61 3.09
C GLY A 226 32.64 28.09 3.11
N VAL A 227 33.53 28.50 4.04
CA VAL A 227 34.06 29.87 4.21
C VAL A 227 35.54 29.94 3.80
N LYS A 228 35.91 29.27 2.71
CA LYS A 228 37.21 29.47 2.06
C LYS A 228 37.03 29.91 0.63
#